data_0ff9208d81c96c69fa5e5f5f54e2d5e3
#
_entry.id   0ff9208d81c96c69fa5e5f5f54e2d5e3
#
_cell.length_a   1.000
_cell.length_b   1.000
_cell.length_c   1.000
_cell.angle_alpha   90.00
_cell.angle_beta   90.00
_cell.angle_gamma   90.00
#
_symmetry.space_group_name_H-M   'P 1'
#
loop_
_entity.id
_entity.type
_entity.pdbx_description
1 polymer ?
#
loop_
_entity_poly.entity_id
_entity_poly.type
_entity_poly.pdbx_seq_one_letter_code
_entity_poly.pdbx_strand_id
1 'polypeptide(L)'
;HKVILVDAAGIKPKRPLKYYLKVYSFKLWKKVLPLVIGKKQAEKTIENYRRKSGSADYNALTGIMRNIMVKVVNEDLKAVLPKIQCPVLLLWGKNDTATPLRDARIMEKLIPDVGLVAFDDAGHYSFLDNPYEFNTVLQNFLQDDIKRKS
;
A
#
# COMPACT_ATOMS: atom_id res chain seq x y z
N HIS A 1 -11.58 -5.14 21.13
CA HIS A 1 -10.79 -4.46 20.09
C HIS A 1 -11.17 -5.02 18.72
N LYS A 2 -11.23 -4.16 17.70
CA LYS A 2 -11.48 -4.49 16.30
C LYS A 2 -10.41 -3.85 15.42
N VAL A 3 -10.06 -4.44 14.29
CA VAL A 3 -9.13 -3.90 13.31
C VAL A 3 -9.86 -3.65 12.00
N ILE A 4 -9.59 -2.52 11.39
CA ILE A 4 -10.13 -2.16 10.07
C ILE A 4 -8.94 -1.85 9.17
N LEU A 5 -8.85 -2.55 8.05
CA LEU A 5 -7.82 -2.37 7.04
C LEU A 5 -8.49 -1.87 5.75
N VAL A 6 -8.11 -0.67 5.33
CA VAL A 6 -8.66 -0.02 4.14
C VAL A 6 -7.57 0.08 3.10
N ASP A 7 -7.77 -0.56 1.94
CA ASP A 7 -6.82 -0.54 0.82
C ASP A 7 -5.35 -0.69 1.27
N ALA A 8 -5.10 -1.62 2.21
CA ALA A 8 -3.90 -1.65 3.03
C ALA A 8 -2.74 -2.43 2.39
N ALA A 9 -1.52 -1.94 2.57
CA ALA A 9 -0.30 -2.71 2.30
C ALA A 9 -0.09 -3.78 3.40
N GLY A 10 0.67 -4.82 3.08
CA GLY A 10 0.98 -5.91 4.04
C GLY A 10 1.30 -7.23 3.34
N ILE A 11 0.98 -7.31 2.05
CA ILE A 11 1.38 -8.44 1.20
C ILE A 11 2.47 -7.96 0.26
N LYS A 12 3.65 -8.55 0.37
CA LYS A 12 4.78 -8.17 -0.49
C LYS A 12 4.44 -8.37 -1.97
N PRO A 13 4.52 -7.32 -2.80
CA PRO A 13 4.19 -7.43 -4.21
C PRO A 13 5.09 -8.42 -4.94
N LYS A 14 4.50 -9.38 -5.67
CA LYS A 14 5.24 -10.22 -6.61
C LYS A 14 5.64 -9.38 -7.83
N ARG A 15 6.92 -9.12 -7.98
CA ARG A 15 7.45 -8.30 -9.06
C ARG A 15 8.11 -9.17 -10.13
N PRO A 16 7.87 -8.90 -11.44
CA PRO A 16 8.50 -9.64 -12.52
C PRO A 16 10.02 -9.36 -12.57
N LEU A 17 10.79 -10.26 -13.17
CA LEU A 17 12.24 -10.13 -13.33
C LEU A 17 12.65 -8.79 -13.97
N LYS A 18 11.89 -8.33 -14.96
CA LYS A 18 12.06 -7.03 -15.61
C LYS A 18 12.08 -5.85 -14.63
N TYR A 19 11.29 -5.92 -13.56
CA TYR A 19 11.31 -4.91 -12.50
C TYR A 19 12.66 -4.89 -11.78
N TYR A 20 13.20 -6.05 -11.40
CA TYR A 20 14.49 -6.13 -10.74
C TYR A 20 15.63 -5.64 -11.62
N LEU A 21 15.62 -6.00 -12.91
CA LEU A 21 16.58 -5.47 -13.90
C LEU A 21 16.53 -3.94 -13.96
N LYS A 22 15.32 -3.36 -14.01
CA LYS A 22 15.14 -1.88 -14.00
C LYS A 22 15.67 -1.25 -12.71
N VAL A 23 15.41 -1.87 -11.56
CA VAL A 23 15.89 -1.36 -10.26
C VAL A 23 17.41 -1.44 -10.14
N TYR A 24 18.01 -2.56 -10.54
CA TYR A 24 19.47 -2.74 -10.47
C TYR A 24 20.22 -1.87 -11.47
N SER A 25 19.71 -1.75 -12.71
CA SER A 25 20.28 -0.83 -13.70
C SER A 25 20.20 0.63 -13.20
N PHE A 26 19.08 1.04 -12.59
CA PHE A 26 18.97 2.36 -12.00
C PHE A 26 19.95 2.59 -10.83
N LYS A 27 20.13 1.56 -9.96
CA LYS A 27 21.12 1.64 -8.87
C LYS A 27 22.55 1.82 -9.40
N LEU A 28 22.89 1.09 -10.45
CA LEU A 28 24.19 1.21 -11.11
C LEU A 28 24.35 2.58 -11.75
N TRP A 29 23.34 3.00 -12.54
CA TRP A 29 23.32 4.32 -13.18
C TRP A 29 23.48 5.46 -12.17
N LYS A 30 22.81 5.40 -11.02
CA LYS A 30 22.93 6.36 -9.92
C LYS A 30 24.36 6.46 -9.37
N LYS A 31 25.13 5.37 -9.39
CA LYS A 31 26.56 5.37 -8.96
C LYS A 31 27.49 5.95 -10.01
N VAL A 32 27.24 5.66 -11.29
CA VAL A 32 28.12 6.05 -12.41
C VAL A 32 27.85 7.48 -12.86
N LEU A 33 26.57 7.92 -12.88
CA LEU A 33 26.19 9.22 -13.43
C LEU A 33 26.96 10.42 -12.80
N PRO A 34 27.18 10.50 -11.49
CA PRO A 34 27.95 11.59 -10.87
C PRO A 34 29.40 11.68 -11.34
N LEU A 35 29.99 10.55 -11.78
CA LEU A 35 31.35 10.50 -12.31
C LEU A 35 31.45 11.06 -13.74
N VAL A 36 30.35 10.97 -14.51
CA VAL A 36 30.30 11.38 -15.91
C VAL A 36 29.89 12.83 -16.07
N ILE A 37 28.85 13.29 -15.37
CA ILE A 37 28.27 14.64 -15.55
C ILE A 37 28.42 15.55 -14.31
N GLY A 38 29.16 15.10 -13.28
CA GLY A 38 29.33 15.82 -12.02
C GLY A 38 28.12 15.67 -11.08
N LYS A 39 28.39 15.81 -9.76
CA LYS A 39 27.42 15.52 -8.70
C LYS A 39 26.12 16.32 -8.82
N LYS A 40 26.22 17.65 -8.98
CA LYS A 40 25.06 18.57 -9.00
C LYS A 40 24.08 18.25 -10.15
N GLN A 41 24.63 17.99 -11.35
CA GLN A 41 23.84 17.65 -12.54
C GLN A 41 23.23 16.25 -12.42
N ALA A 42 23.97 15.30 -11.87
CA ALA A 42 23.52 13.94 -11.61
C ALA A 42 22.35 13.91 -10.63
N GLU A 43 22.42 14.63 -9.51
CA GLU A 43 21.34 14.73 -8.52
C GLU A 43 20.05 15.23 -9.14
N LYS A 44 20.11 16.32 -9.93
CA LYS A 44 18.96 16.87 -10.64
C LYS A 44 18.35 15.85 -11.61
N THR A 45 19.18 15.15 -12.36
CA THR A 45 18.74 14.15 -13.34
C THR A 45 18.11 12.92 -12.66
N ILE A 46 18.71 12.45 -11.58
CA ILE A 46 18.18 11.33 -10.77
C ILE A 46 16.83 11.72 -10.14
N GLU A 47 16.71 12.93 -9.60
CA GLU A 47 15.45 13.36 -8.98
C GLU A 47 14.34 13.54 -10.03
N ASN A 48 14.64 14.07 -11.21
CA ASN A 48 13.69 14.15 -12.31
C ASN A 48 13.21 12.76 -12.76
N TYR A 49 14.11 11.78 -12.83
CA TYR A 49 13.74 10.41 -13.14
C TYR A 49 12.83 9.79 -12.05
N ARG A 50 13.14 10.01 -10.78
CA ARG A 50 12.31 9.56 -9.65
C ARG A 50 10.91 10.15 -9.72
N ARG A 51 10.79 11.46 -9.96
CA ARG A 51 9.50 12.14 -10.09
C ARG A 51 8.64 11.57 -11.22
N LYS A 52 9.23 11.23 -12.35
CA LYS A 52 8.52 10.61 -13.48
C LYS A 52 8.14 9.14 -13.25
N SER A 53 8.89 8.43 -12.41
CA SER A 53 8.73 6.97 -12.21
C SER A 53 8.04 6.60 -10.89
N GLY A 54 7.91 7.52 -9.95
CA GLY A 54 7.29 7.32 -8.64
C GLY A 54 5.78 7.58 -8.66
N SER A 55 5.06 6.96 -7.72
CA SER A 55 3.66 7.32 -7.44
C SER A 55 3.56 8.76 -6.89
N ALA A 56 2.35 9.31 -6.87
CA ALA A 56 2.08 10.64 -6.29
C ALA A 56 2.56 10.70 -4.83
N ASP A 57 2.20 9.69 -4.03
CA ASP A 57 2.59 9.60 -2.62
C ASP A 57 4.11 9.51 -2.44
N TYR A 58 4.78 8.67 -3.24
CA TYR A 58 6.25 8.58 -3.22
C TYR A 58 6.91 9.92 -3.57
N ASN A 59 6.33 10.68 -4.49
CA ASN A 59 6.85 11.97 -4.93
C ASN A 59 6.61 13.08 -3.90
N ALA A 60 5.54 12.99 -3.11
CA ALA A 60 5.25 13.92 -2.01
C ALA A 60 6.22 13.78 -0.83
N LEU A 61 6.86 12.61 -0.70
CA LEU A 61 7.79 12.32 0.40
C LEU A 61 9.22 12.71 0.06
N THR A 62 9.98 13.14 1.09
CA THR A 62 11.40 13.51 1.00
C THR A 62 12.22 12.80 2.08
N GLY A 63 13.54 12.73 1.88
CA GLY A 63 14.48 12.26 2.87
C GLY A 63 14.15 10.88 3.45
N ILE A 64 14.11 10.80 4.78
CA ILE A 64 13.89 9.56 5.54
C ILE A 64 12.49 8.97 5.30
N MET A 65 11.45 9.80 5.12
CA MET A 65 10.08 9.35 4.91
C MET A 65 9.93 8.55 3.64
N ARG A 66 10.66 8.90 2.57
CA ARG A 66 10.69 8.12 1.32
C ARG A 66 11.28 6.72 1.53
N ASN A 67 12.31 6.60 2.37
CA ASN A 67 12.91 5.31 2.71
C ASN A 67 11.97 4.45 3.56
N ILE A 68 11.27 5.07 4.51
CA ILE A 68 10.26 4.39 5.35
C ILE A 68 9.13 3.86 4.47
N MET A 69 8.56 4.69 3.57
CA MET A 69 7.52 4.25 2.65
C MET A 69 7.96 3.04 1.82
N VAL A 70 9.17 3.09 1.22
CA VAL A 70 9.71 1.96 0.44
C VAL A 70 9.82 0.68 1.29
N LYS A 71 10.18 0.80 2.57
CA LYS A 71 10.26 -0.33 3.49
C LYS A 71 8.85 -0.88 3.77
N VAL A 72 7.91 -0.03 4.14
CA VAL A 72 6.54 -0.42 4.50
C VAL A 72 5.82 -1.11 3.33
N VAL A 73 5.84 -0.51 2.12
CA VAL A 73 5.14 -1.10 0.96
C VAL A 73 5.78 -2.39 0.42
N ASN A 74 6.98 -2.74 0.87
CA ASN A 74 7.64 -4.00 0.51
C ASN A 74 7.71 -5.01 1.67
N GLU A 75 7.13 -4.68 2.82
CA GLU A 75 7.04 -5.60 3.96
C GLU A 75 6.06 -6.73 3.66
N ASP A 76 6.36 -7.92 4.18
CA ASP A 76 5.50 -9.09 4.02
C ASP A 76 4.99 -9.52 5.40
N LEU A 77 3.76 -9.21 5.69
CA LEU A 77 3.11 -9.48 6.97
C LEU A 77 2.37 -10.81 7.03
N LYS A 78 2.45 -11.65 6.00
CA LYS A 78 1.75 -12.95 5.95
C LYS A 78 1.99 -13.83 7.17
N ALA A 79 3.19 -13.79 7.74
CA ALA A 79 3.51 -14.57 8.95
C ALA A 79 2.87 -14.01 10.24
N VAL A 80 2.39 -12.76 10.21
CA VAL A 80 1.76 -12.08 11.34
C VAL A 80 0.24 -12.19 11.30
N LEU A 81 -0.35 -12.18 10.10
CA LEU A 81 -1.80 -12.19 9.90
C LEU A 81 -2.54 -13.31 10.66
N PRO A 82 -2.04 -14.58 10.71
CA PRO A 82 -2.68 -15.66 11.49
C PRO A 82 -2.67 -15.46 13.01
N LYS A 83 -1.88 -14.49 13.50
CA LYS A 83 -1.75 -14.19 14.93
C LYS A 83 -2.73 -13.11 15.41
N ILE A 84 -3.50 -12.54 14.52
CA ILE A 84 -4.52 -11.53 14.86
C ILE A 84 -5.68 -12.26 15.54
N GLN A 85 -5.99 -11.88 16.78
CA GLN A 85 -7.00 -12.54 17.64
C GLN A 85 -8.29 -11.71 17.80
N CYS A 86 -8.40 -10.60 17.11
CA CYS A 86 -9.58 -9.74 17.14
C CYS A 86 -10.29 -9.71 15.80
N PRO A 87 -11.59 -9.39 15.75
CA PRO A 87 -12.33 -9.23 14.49
C PRO A 87 -11.68 -8.22 13.57
N VAL A 88 -11.52 -8.57 12.30
CA VAL A 88 -10.92 -7.72 11.26
C VAL A 88 -11.92 -7.46 10.15
N LEU A 89 -12.02 -6.21 9.72
CA LEU A 89 -12.75 -5.81 8.52
C LEU A 89 -11.77 -5.31 7.47
N LEU A 90 -11.81 -5.94 6.30
CA LEU A 90 -11.07 -5.52 5.11
C LEU A 90 -12.03 -4.76 4.18
N LEU A 91 -11.72 -3.49 3.88
CA LEU A 91 -12.47 -2.64 2.96
C LEU A 91 -11.58 -2.33 1.76
N TRP A 92 -12.05 -2.67 0.55
CA TRP A 92 -11.17 -2.63 -0.61
C TRP A 92 -11.85 -2.16 -1.88
N GLY A 93 -11.18 -1.31 -2.67
CA GLY A 93 -11.60 -0.99 -4.03
C GLY A 93 -11.27 -2.11 -5.01
N LYS A 94 -12.24 -2.53 -5.84
CA LYS A 94 -12.02 -3.59 -6.85
C LYS A 94 -11.00 -3.18 -7.92
N ASN A 95 -10.91 -1.88 -8.21
CA ASN A 95 -10.02 -1.30 -9.21
C ASN A 95 -8.70 -0.77 -8.61
N ASP A 96 -8.38 -1.13 -7.35
CA ASP A 96 -7.13 -0.71 -6.71
C ASP A 96 -5.91 -1.32 -7.41
N THR A 97 -5.08 -0.45 -7.97
CA THR A 97 -3.83 -0.83 -8.65
C THR A 97 -2.59 -0.70 -7.76
N ALA A 98 -2.69 0.00 -6.63
CA ALA A 98 -1.60 0.18 -5.67
C ALA A 98 -1.48 -1.03 -4.73
N THR A 99 -2.60 -1.41 -4.11
CA THR A 99 -2.77 -2.63 -3.29
C THR A 99 -3.90 -3.48 -3.88
N PRO A 100 -3.64 -4.33 -4.87
CA PRO A 100 -4.68 -5.04 -5.61
C PRO A 100 -5.57 -5.89 -4.70
N LEU A 101 -6.87 -6.01 -5.02
CA LEU A 101 -7.85 -6.83 -4.28
C LEU A 101 -7.38 -8.27 -4.04
N ARG A 102 -6.51 -8.81 -4.90
CA ARG A 102 -5.85 -10.10 -4.67
C ARG A 102 -5.11 -10.15 -3.33
N ASP A 103 -4.53 -9.05 -2.90
CA ASP A 103 -3.76 -8.99 -1.66
C ASP A 103 -4.71 -9.01 -0.45
N ALA A 104 -5.88 -8.34 -0.52
CA ALA A 104 -6.96 -8.47 0.46
C ALA A 104 -7.48 -9.92 0.57
N ARG A 105 -7.64 -10.61 -0.56
CA ARG A 105 -8.05 -12.03 -0.57
C ARG A 105 -7.00 -12.98 0.05
N ILE A 106 -5.72 -12.60 0.04
CA ILE A 106 -4.67 -13.34 0.76
C ILE A 106 -4.80 -13.07 2.26
N MET A 107 -5.05 -11.82 2.67
CA MET A 107 -5.29 -11.47 4.07
C MET A 107 -6.52 -12.19 4.62
N GLU A 108 -7.63 -12.20 3.88
CA GLU A 108 -8.87 -12.89 4.22
C GLU A 108 -8.67 -14.40 4.50
N LYS A 109 -7.79 -15.04 3.73
CA LYS A 109 -7.46 -16.46 3.94
C LYS A 109 -6.55 -16.74 5.15
N LEU A 110 -5.81 -15.74 5.59
CA LEU A 110 -4.79 -15.91 6.65
C LEU A 110 -5.25 -15.41 8.01
N ILE A 111 -6.19 -14.45 8.06
CA ILE A 111 -6.71 -13.90 9.31
C ILE A 111 -7.87 -14.78 9.80
N PRO A 112 -7.85 -15.26 11.07
CA PRO A 112 -8.85 -16.21 11.57
C PRO A 112 -10.28 -15.67 11.63
N ASP A 113 -10.47 -14.43 12.06
CA ASP A 113 -11.78 -13.77 12.18
C ASP A 113 -11.78 -12.50 11.34
N VAL A 114 -12.30 -12.61 10.10
CA VAL A 114 -12.19 -11.53 9.10
C VAL A 114 -13.40 -11.49 8.18
N GLY A 115 -13.85 -10.27 7.87
CA GLY A 115 -14.78 -9.99 6.78
C GLY A 115 -14.10 -9.15 5.69
N LEU A 116 -14.36 -9.44 4.43
CA LEU A 116 -13.90 -8.66 3.27
C LEU A 116 -15.09 -8.06 2.53
N VAL A 117 -15.09 -6.75 2.37
CA VAL A 117 -16.01 -6.03 1.49
C VAL A 117 -15.21 -5.35 0.39
N ALA A 118 -15.57 -5.64 -0.87
CA ALA A 118 -14.93 -5.09 -2.04
C ALA A 118 -15.92 -4.20 -2.81
N PHE A 119 -15.62 -2.92 -2.92
CA PHE A 119 -16.46 -1.90 -3.55
C PHE A 119 -16.26 -1.89 -5.07
N ASP A 120 -17.37 -1.92 -5.80
CA ASP A 120 -17.36 -1.74 -7.25
C ASP A 120 -16.94 -0.31 -7.60
N ASP A 121 -16.28 -0.14 -8.74
CA ASP A 121 -15.84 1.14 -9.30
C ASP A 121 -14.94 2.00 -8.38
N ALA A 122 -14.43 1.42 -7.27
CA ALA A 122 -13.54 2.08 -6.33
C ALA A 122 -12.06 1.68 -6.55
N GLY A 123 -11.16 2.66 -6.46
CA GLY A 123 -9.71 2.50 -6.53
C GLY A 123 -9.06 2.44 -5.14
N HIS A 124 -7.84 2.99 -5.03
CA HIS A 124 -7.04 2.98 -3.79
C HIS A 124 -7.58 3.87 -2.65
N TYR A 125 -8.56 4.68 -2.93
CA TYR A 125 -9.24 5.51 -1.94
C TYR A 125 -10.73 5.14 -1.90
N SER A 126 -11.03 3.87 -1.62
CA SER A 126 -12.38 3.31 -1.66
C SER A 126 -13.39 4.09 -0.82
N PHE A 127 -12.94 4.70 0.28
CA PHE A 127 -13.75 5.56 1.15
C PHE A 127 -14.13 6.91 0.50
N LEU A 128 -13.39 7.39 -0.51
CA LEU A 128 -13.72 8.58 -1.30
C LEU A 128 -14.57 8.24 -2.51
N ASP A 129 -14.28 7.11 -3.15
CA ASP A 129 -14.94 6.69 -4.38
C ASP A 129 -16.36 6.19 -4.11
N ASN A 130 -16.58 5.50 -2.97
CA ASN A 130 -17.90 4.98 -2.55
C ASN A 130 -18.20 5.28 -1.08
N PRO A 131 -18.36 6.57 -0.68
CA PRO A 131 -18.45 6.96 0.73
C PRO A 131 -19.72 6.45 1.42
N TYR A 132 -20.84 6.32 0.73
CA TYR A 132 -22.10 5.87 1.32
C TYR A 132 -22.03 4.40 1.75
N GLU A 133 -21.67 3.52 0.84
CA GLU A 133 -21.56 2.09 1.13
C GLU A 133 -20.44 1.81 2.13
N PHE A 134 -19.30 2.48 1.97
CA PHE A 134 -18.17 2.41 2.90
C PHE A 134 -18.60 2.73 4.34
N ASN A 135 -19.29 3.86 4.56
CA ASN A 135 -19.74 4.26 5.88
C ASN A 135 -20.81 3.31 6.44
N THR A 136 -21.70 2.80 5.60
CA THR A 136 -22.73 1.83 6.02
C THR A 136 -22.09 0.56 6.56
N VAL A 137 -21.12 -0.01 5.84
CA VAL A 137 -20.39 -1.22 6.25
C VAL A 137 -19.59 -0.96 7.53
N LEU A 138 -18.91 0.17 7.59
CA LEU A 138 -18.10 0.56 8.75
C LEU A 138 -18.97 0.71 10.02
N GLN A 139 -20.11 1.39 9.91
CA GLN A 139 -21.06 1.57 11.02
C GLN A 139 -21.61 0.23 11.52
N ASN A 140 -21.99 -0.67 10.62
CA ASN A 140 -22.48 -2.01 10.97
C ASN A 140 -21.40 -2.81 11.72
N PHE A 141 -20.16 -2.76 11.26
CA PHE A 141 -19.06 -3.45 11.95
C PHE A 141 -18.80 -2.90 13.36
N LEU A 142 -18.95 -1.58 13.55
CA LEU A 142 -18.72 -0.90 14.83
C LEU A 142 -19.95 -0.82 15.73
N GLN A 143 -21.13 -1.29 15.30
CA GLN A 143 -22.42 -1.05 15.98
C GLN A 143 -22.42 -1.46 17.46
N ASP A 144 -21.83 -2.58 17.82
CA ASP A 144 -21.77 -3.04 19.21
C ASP A 144 -20.87 -2.17 20.10
N ASP A 145 -19.81 -1.60 19.52
CA ASP A 145 -18.90 -0.72 20.24
C ASP A 145 -19.53 0.67 20.46
N ILE A 146 -20.37 1.11 19.53
CA ILE A 146 -21.13 2.37 19.64
C ILE A 146 -22.19 2.24 20.73
N LYS A 147 -22.95 1.14 20.74
CA LYS A 147 -24.01 0.90 21.76
C LYS A 147 -23.46 0.75 23.18
N ARG A 148 -22.21 0.32 23.36
CA ARG A 148 -21.58 0.21 24.69
C ARG A 148 -21.14 1.55 25.28
N LYS A 149 -21.09 2.63 24.47
CA LYS A 149 -20.63 3.96 24.88
C LYS A 149 -21.79 4.96 25.08
N SER A 150 -22.99 4.60 24.66
CA SER A 150 -24.24 5.35 24.89
C SER A 150 -24.98 4.79 26.10
#